data_075b0b81b1eb264a4d4caa3c70e7a29e
#
_entry.id   075b0b81b1eb264a4d4caa3c70e7a29e
#
_cell.length_a   1.000
_cell.length_b   1.000
_cell.length_c   1.000
_cell.angle_alpha   90.00
_cell.angle_beta   90.00
_cell.angle_gamma   90.00
#
_symmetry.space_group_name_H-M   'P 1'
#
loop_
_entity.id
_entity.type
_entity.pdbx_description
1 polymer ?
#
loop_
_entity_poly.entity_id
_entity_poly.type
_entity_poly.pdbx_seq_one_letter_code
_entity_poly.pdbx_strand_id
1 'polypeptide(L)'
;MIVRIARPGAVLGLSATLASAPYEITAEATENARVRAIPVKQFLKHLENEPEAATAATRLILKEYQAVFNDVRRLALPSTVAGRLASLLLEWLRDHFQSGHTERRFVVSLTQEEIAAMAGTSRETVSRVLQQFQRDKVISIKGASVTVLRPEALEQLAM
;
A
#
# COMPACT_ATOMS: atom_id res chain seq x y z
N MET A 1 7.69 -8.10 8.82
CA MET A 1 7.00 -7.96 7.50
C MET A 1 6.14 -6.71 7.54
N ILE A 2 6.22 -5.86 6.53
CA ILE A 2 5.33 -4.70 6.38
C ILE A 2 4.13 -5.15 5.56
N VAL A 3 2.93 -5.05 6.15
CA VAL A 3 1.68 -5.42 5.48
C VAL A 3 1.21 -4.28 4.58
N ARG A 4 1.22 -3.03 5.11
CA ARG A 4 0.74 -1.86 4.37
C ARG A 4 1.30 -0.55 4.92
N ILE A 5 1.27 0.48 4.07
CA ILE A 5 1.56 1.85 4.45
C ILE A 5 0.26 2.65 4.49
N ALA A 6 -0.05 3.17 5.68
CA ALA A 6 -1.18 4.08 5.86
C ALA A 6 -0.79 5.49 5.39
N ARG A 7 -1.63 6.11 4.57
CA ARG A 7 -1.44 7.48 4.06
C ARG A 7 -2.27 8.49 4.87
N PRO A 8 -2.04 9.79 4.73
CA PRO A 8 -2.88 10.82 5.35
C PRO A 8 -4.37 10.58 5.06
N GLY A 9 -5.19 10.65 6.12
CA GLY A 9 -6.62 10.36 6.05
C GLY A 9 -6.99 8.88 6.24
N ALA A 10 -6.03 7.98 6.38
CA ALA A 10 -6.31 6.58 6.72
C ALA A 10 -6.88 6.45 8.14
N VAL A 11 -7.82 5.53 8.30
CA VAL A 11 -8.38 5.14 9.61
C VAL A 11 -7.74 3.83 10.01
N LEU A 12 -7.10 3.79 11.18
CA LEU A 12 -6.44 2.60 11.71
C LEU A 12 -7.32 1.92 12.76
N GLY A 13 -7.37 0.59 12.73
CA GLY A 13 -8.08 -0.22 13.72
C GLY A 13 -9.60 -0.25 13.57
N LEU A 14 -10.13 0.15 12.43
CA LEU A 14 -11.58 0.18 12.17
C LEU A 14 -12.19 -1.23 12.22
N SER A 15 -11.58 -2.21 11.56
CA SER A 15 -12.02 -3.61 11.55
C SER A 15 -12.04 -4.21 12.95
N ALA A 16 -10.95 -4.05 13.71
CA ALA A 16 -10.86 -4.53 15.10
C ALA A 16 -11.90 -3.87 16.00
N THR A 17 -12.14 -2.56 15.84
CA THR A 17 -13.14 -1.81 16.60
C THR A 17 -14.56 -2.32 16.33
N LEU A 18 -14.93 -2.52 15.07
CA LEU A 18 -16.28 -2.98 14.71
C LEU A 18 -16.51 -4.46 15.04
N ALA A 19 -15.46 -5.28 14.95
CA ALA A 19 -15.50 -6.69 15.31
C ALA A 19 -15.37 -6.93 16.82
N SER A 20 -15.14 -5.87 17.63
CA SER A 20 -14.81 -6.00 19.06
C SER A 20 -13.65 -6.97 19.32
N ALA A 21 -12.66 -6.98 18.45
CA ALA A 21 -11.51 -7.86 18.46
C ALA A 21 -10.21 -7.09 18.84
N PRO A 22 -9.18 -7.79 19.32
CA PRO A 22 -7.85 -7.20 19.52
C PRO A 22 -7.24 -6.72 18.20
N TYR A 23 -6.29 -5.78 18.29
CA TYR A 23 -5.47 -5.40 17.12
C TYR A 23 -4.51 -6.52 16.77
N GLU A 24 -4.51 -6.95 15.51
CA GLU A 24 -3.66 -8.04 15.01
C GLU A 24 -2.32 -7.54 14.47
N ILE A 25 -2.21 -6.23 14.20
CA ILE A 25 -1.03 -5.60 13.62
C ILE A 25 -0.60 -4.39 14.45
N THR A 26 0.69 -4.09 14.40
CA THR A 26 1.27 -2.88 14.97
C THR A 26 1.35 -1.79 13.90
N ALA A 27 0.99 -0.55 14.25
CA ALA A 27 1.23 0.61 13.41
C ALA A 27 2.44 1.40 13.93
N GLU A 28 3.37 1.70 13.05
CA GLU A 28 4.58 2.46 13.35
C GLU A 28 4.71 3.63 12.38
N ALA A 29 5.07 4.82 12.90
CA ALA A 29 5.27 5.99 12.08
C ALA A 29 6.66 5.93 11.39
N THR A 30 6.69 5.94 10.07
CA THR A 30 7.95 5.98 9.28
C THR A 30 8.52 7.38 9.14
N GLU A 31 7.73 8.39 9.43
CA GLU A 31 8.09 9.81 9.41
C GLU A 31 7.26 10.59 10.45
N ASN A 32 7.51 11.88 10.62
CA ASN A 32 6.70 12.71 11.51
C ASN A 32 5.23 12.68 11.10
N ALA A 33 4.38 12.09 11.94
CA ALA A 33 2.96 11.91 11.68
C ALA A 33 2.11 12.54 12.78
N ARG A 34 0.96 13.10 12.39
CA ARG A 34 -0.06 13.57 13.30
C ARG A 34 -1.23 12.58 13.29
N VAL A 35 -1.53 12.02 14.45
CA VAL A 35 -2.61 11.05 14.63
C VAL A 35 -3.69 11.63 15.53
N ARG A 36 -4.96 11.39 15.20
CA ARG A 36 -6.11 11.70 16.05
C ARG A 36 -6.69 10.40 16.57
N ALA A 37 -6.71 10.22 17.89
CA ALA A 37 -7.37 9.10 18.54
C ALA A 37 -8.86 9.41 18.77
N ILE A 38 -9.72 8.45 18.47
CA ILE A 38 -11.16 8.52 18.74
C ILE A 38 -11.51 7.40 19.71
N PRO A 39 -12.10 7.72 20.91
CA PRO A 39 -12.53 6.68 21.84
C PRO A 39 -13.57 5.75 21.21
N VAL A 40 -13.38 4.44 21.34
CA VAL A 40 -14.23 3.40 20.70
C VAL A 40 -15.71 3.61 21.03
N LYS A 41 -16.07 3.86 22.31
CA LYS A 41 -17.47 4.08 22.72
C LYS A 41 -18.10 5.27 22.01
N GLN A 42 -17.37 6.38 21.83
CA GLN A 42 -17.87 7.56 21.14
C GLN A 42 -18.03 7.28 19.64
N PHE A 43 -17.09 6.58 19.05
CA PHE A 43 -17.14 6.19 17.64
C PHE A 43 -18.34 5.29 17.35
N LEU A 44 -18.53 4.21 18.12
CA LEU A 44 -19.67 3.29 17.94
C LEU A 44 -21.01 4.01 18.12
N LYS A 45 -21.16 4.84 19.17
CA LYS A 45 -22.34 5.65 19.39
C LYS A 45 -22.61 6.61 18.22
N HIS A 46 -21.57 7.17 17.60
CA HIS A 46 -21.72 8.02 16.44
C HIS A 46 -22.25 7.23 15.23
N LEU A 47 -21.74 6.01 14.99
CA LEU A 47 -22.24 5.15 13.91
C LEU A 47 -23.72 4.74 14.12
N GLU A 48 -24.14 4.53 15.38
CA GLU A 48 -25.55 4.18 15.70
C GLU A 48 -26.52 5.34 15.39
N ASN A 49 -26.08 6.58 15.60
CA ASN A 49 -26.92 7.77 15.44
C ASN A 49 -26.84 8.40 14.04
N GLU A 50 -25.79 8.11 13.27
CA GLU A 50 -25.50 8.74 11.97
C GLU A 50 -25.38 7.69 10.86
N PRO A 51 -26.46 7.38 10.12
CA PRO A 51 -26.44 6.36 9.06
C PRO A 51 -25.40 6.62 7.96
N GLU A 52 -25.11 7.91 7.68
CA GLU A 52 -24.08 8.27 6.71
C GLU A 52 -22.68 7.90 7.19
N ALA A 53 -22.39 8.08 8.49
CA ALA A 53 -21.13 7.67 9.10
C ALA A 53 -20.96 6.15 9.06
N ALA A 54 -22.04 5.39 9.36
CA ALA A 54 -22.05 3.93 9.26
C ALA A 54 -21.78 3.47 7.82
N THR A 55 -22.40 4.10 6.84
CA THR A 55 -22.17 3.82 5.42
C THR A 55 -20.72 4.13 5.01
N ALA A 56 -20.16 5.25 5.49
CA ALA A 56 -18.78 5.62 5.23
C ALA A 56 -17.79 4.60 5.85
N ALA A 57 -18.02 4.18 7.09
CA ALA A 57 -17.22 3.15 7.78
C ALA A 57 -17.26 1.81 7.01
N THR A 58 -18.43 1.39 6.54
CA THR A 58 -18.59 0.19 5.72
C THR A 58 -17.77 0.27 4.42
N ARG A 59 -17.82 1.41 3.73
CA ARG A 59 -17.01 1.62 2.52
C ARG A 59 -15.51 1.56 2.79
N LEU A 60 -15.06 2.07 3.93
CA LEU A 60 -13.65 1.99 4.33
C LEU A 60 -13.23 0.53 4.59
N ILE A 61 -14.05 -0.26 5.29
CA ILE A 61 -13.79 -1.70 5.51
C ILE A 61 -13.72 -2.46 4.19
N LEU A 62 -14.64 -2.20 3.26
CA LEU A 62 -14.59 -2.84 1.94
C LEU A 62 -13.30 -2.49 1.18
N LYS A 63 -12.83 -1.25 1.28
CA LYS A 63 -11.53 -0.85 0.70
C LYS A 63 -10.36 -1.58 1.38
N GLU A 64 -10.37 -1.70 2.70
CA GLU A 64 -9.36 -2.47 3.44
C GLU A 64 -9.35 -3.94 3.01
N TYR A 65 -10.51 -4.57 2.92
CA TYR A 65 -10.66 -5.95 2.45
C TYR A 65 -10.11 -6.14 1.02
N GLN A 66 -10.49 -5.26 0.09
CA GLN A 66 -9.98 -5.30 -1.28
C GLN A 66 -8.46 -5.18 -1.34
N ALA A 67 -7.89 -4.30 -0.49
CA ALA A 67 -6.46 -4.11 -0.45
C ALA A 67 -5.74 -5.33 0.14
N VAL A 68 -6.26 -5.95 1.21
CA VAL A 68 -5.71 -7.23 1.74
C VAL A 68 -5.77 -8.32 0.68
N PHE A 69 -6.86 -8.43 -0.06
CA PHE A 69 -6.99 -9.40 -1.14
C PHE A 69 -5.95 -9.18 -2.26
N ASN A 70 -5.69 -7.92 -2.61
CA ASN A 70 -4.63 -7.58 -3.56
C ASN A 70 -3.24 -7.92 -3.03
N ASP A 71 -2.98 -7.70 -1.73
CA ASP A 71 -1.72 -8.07 -1.08
C ASP A 71 -1.48 -9.59 -1.12
N VAL A 72 -2.52 -10.38 -0.80
CA VAL A 72 -2.48 -11.84 -0.91
C VAL A 72 -2.20 -12.26 -2.35
N ARG A 73 -2.90 -11.68 -3.33
CA ARG A 73 -2.66 -11.97 -4.75
C ARG A 73 -1.24 -11.63 -5.16
N ARG A 74 -0.73 -10.48 -4.76
CA ARG A 74 0.64 -10.04 -5.07
C ARG A 74 1.69 -10.99 -4.54
N LEU A 75 1.49 -11.57 -3.35
CA LEU A 75 2.45 -12.50 -2.75
C LEU A 75 2.28 -13.93 -3.26
N ALA A 76 1.08 -14.32 -3.65
CA ALA A 76 0.75 -15.70 -4.03
C ALA A 76 0.84 -15.98 -5.53
N LEU A 77 0.44 -15.03 -6.39
CA LEU A 77 0.35 -15.27 -7.83
C LEU A 77 1.68 -15.11 -8.58
N PRO A 78 2.47 -14.02 -8.41
CA PRO A 78 3.72 -13.92 -9.13
C PRO A 78 4.75 -14.90 -8.56
N SER A 79 5.21 -15.82 -9.38
CA SER A 79 6.21 -16.82 -9.01
C SER A 79 7.61 -16.21 -8.77
N THR A 80 7.85 -14.99 -9.23
CA THR A 80 9.15 -14.33 -9.18
C THR A 80 9.14 -13.08 -8.29
N VAL A 81 10.31 -12.74 -7.73
CA VAL A 81 10.49 -11.48 -6.99
C VAL A 81 10.28 -10.27 -7.92
N ALA A 82 10.70 -10.38 -9.18
CA ALA A 82 10.48 -9.32 -10.18
C ALA A 82 8.99 -9.05 -10.39
N GLY A 83 8.16 -10.10 -10.46
CA GLY A 83 6.71 -9.97 -10.57
C GLY A 83 6.08 -9.30 -9.35
N ARG A 84 6.51 -9.67 -8.12
CA ARG A 84 6.01 -9.02 -6.90
C ARG A 84 6.39 -7.54 -6.82
N LEU A 85 7.61 -7.19 -7.22
CA LEU A 85 8.05 -5.79 -7.29
C LEU A 85 7.34 -5.00 -8.40
N ALA A 86 7.08 -5.63 -9.55
CA ALA A 86 6.28 -5.02 -10.62
C ALA A 86 4.85 -4.73 -10.14
N SER A 87 4.22 -5.66 -9.42
CA SER A 87 2.89 -5.49 -8.82
C SER A 87 2.86 -4.32 -7.82
N LEU A 88 3.88 -4.18 -6.96
CA LEU A 88 4.01 -3.05 -6.03
C LEU A 88 4.11 -1.71 -6.76
N LEU A 89 4.94 -1.61 -7.78
CA LEU A 89 5.11 -0.39 -8.57
C LEU A 89 3.82 0.01 -9.28
N LEU A 90 3.08 -0.96 -9.82
CA LEU A 90 1.78 -0.72 -10.46
C LEU A 90 0.70 -0.29 -9.44
N GLU A 91 0.73 -0.83 -8.24
CA GLU A 91 -0.17 -0.42 -7.15
C GLU A 91 0.08 1.04 -6.76
N TRP A 92 1.35 1.41 -6.52
CA TRP A 92 1.72 2.79 -6.19
C TRP A 92 1.40 3.78 -7.31
N LEU A 93 1.56 3.37 -8.57
CA LEU A 93 1.16 4.18 -9.73
C LEU A 93 -0.37 4.39 -9.77
N ARG A 94 -1.15 3.35 -9.50
CA ARG A 94 -2.62 3.45 -9.42
C ARG A 94 -3.08 4.37 -8.30
N ASP A 95 -2.48 4.25 -7.12
CA ASP A 95 -2.75 5.12 -5.98
C ASP A 95 -2.43 6.58 -6.30
N HIS A 96 -1.33 6.81 -7.03
CA HIS A 96 -0.93 8.13 -7.47
C HIS A 96 -1.99 8.75 -8.40
N PHE A 97 -2.50 7.99 -9.36
CA PHE A 97 -3.58 8.44 -10.23
C PHE A 97 -4.90 8.67 -9.48
N GLN A 98 -5.26 7.79 -8.53
CA GLN A 98 -6.47 7.95 -7.71
C GLN A 98 -6.40 9.20 -6.81
N SER A 99 -5.20 9.66 -6.48
CA SER A 99 -4.95 10.90 -5.75
C SER A 99 -5.03 12.16 -6.63
N GLY A 100 -5.48 12.05 -7.88
CA GLY A 100 -5.71 13.15 -8.81
C GLY A 100 -4.48 13.55 -9.64
N HIS A 101 -3.39 12.80 -9.57
CA HIS A 101 -2.22 13.02 -10.42
C HIS A 101 -2.37 12.31 -11.77
N THR A 102 -1.79 12.88 -12.83
CA THR A 102 -1.86 12.31 -14.19
C THR A 102 -0.51 11.78 -14.69
N GLU A 103 0.57 12.12 -13.99
CA GLU A 103 1.92 11.73 -14.38
C GLU A 103 2.25 10.33 -13.91
N ARG A 104 3.06 9.59 -14.69
CA ARG A 104 3.60 8.27 -14.32
C ARG A 104 4.83 8.37 -13.41
N ARG A 105 4.93 9.46 -12.66
CA ARG A 105 6.03 9.77 -11.75
C ARG A 105 5.49 10.01 -10.35
N PHE A 106 6.02 9.28 -9.38
CA PHE A 106 5.63 9.37 -7.98
C PHE A 106 6.85 9.26 -7.06
N VAL A 107 6.70 9.71 -5.82
CA VAL A 107 7.76 9.61 -4.80
C VAL A 107 7.52 8.36 -3.95
N VAL A 108 8.58 7.60 -3.75
CA VAL A 108 8.60 6.43 -2.85
C VAL A 108 9.43 6.81 -1.64
N SER A 109 8.77 7.12 -0.52
CA SER A 109 9.41 7.46 0.77
C SER A 109 9.78 6.21 1.57
N LEU A 110 10.09 5.10 0.89
CA LEU A 110 10.44 3.83 1.50
C LEU A 110 11.90 3.48 1.25
N THR A 111 12.51 2.90 2.25
CA THR A 111 13.83 2.27 2.13
C THR A 111 13.75 0.98 1.31
N GLN A 112 14.87 0.54 0.77
CA GLN A 112 14.92 -0.74 0.06
C GLN A 112 14.64 -1.94 1.00
N GLU A 113 14.91 -1.82 2.30
CA GLU A 113 14.55 -2.79 3.33
C GLU A 113 13.03 -2.91 3.48
N GLU A 114 12.33 -1.79 3.54
CA GLU A 114 10.85 -1.77 3.63
C GLU A 114 10.21 -2.32 2.36
N ILE A 115 10.73 -1.98 1.19
CA ILE A 115 10.28 -2.54 -0.10
C ILE A 115 10.53 -4.07 -0.11
N ALA A 116 11.67 -4.52 0.39
CA ALA A 116 12.01 -5.94 0.50
C ALA A 116 11.04 -6.68 1.44
N ALA A 117 10.72 -6.06 2.59
CA ALA A 117 9.74 -6.61 3.53
C ALA A 117 8.32 -6.72 2.92
N MET A 118 7.92 -5.77 2.07
CA MET A 118 6.64 -5.81 1.34
C MET A 118 6.63 -6.84 0.22
N ALA A 119 7.77 -7.04 -0.46
CA ALA A 119 7.89 -8.00 -1.57
C ALA A 119 8.25 -9.43 -1.11
N GLY A 120 8.44 -9.65 0.20
CA GLY A 120 8.83 -10.95 0.75
C GLY A 120 10.19 -11.43 0.22
N THR A 121 11.21 -10.54 0.27
CA THR A 121 12.55 -10.82 -0.27
C THR A 121 13.64 -10.06 0.50
N SER A 122 14.91 -10.15 0.06
CA SER A 122 16.01 -9.38 0.65
C SER A 122 16.22 -8.03 -0.05
N ARG A 123 16.83 -7.07 0.68
CA ARG A 123 17.22 -5.76 0.15
C ARG A 123 18.09 -5.87 -1.10
N GLU A 124 19.07 -6.78 -1.09
CA GLU A 124 19.98 -7.00 -2.21
C GLU A 124 19.25 -7.44 -3.46
N THR A 125 18.24 -8.30 -3.28
CA THR A 125 17.39 -8.77 -4.40
C THR A 125 16.53 -7.61 -4.95
N VAL A 126 15.95 -6.78 -4.08
CA VAL A 126 15.23 -5.57 -4.50
C VAL A 126 16.15 -4.66 -5.31
N SER A 127 17.33 -4.34 -4.78
CA SER A 127 18.30 -3.49 -5.47
C SER A 127 18.64 -4.03 -6.86
N ARG A 128 18.94 -5.33 -6.97
CA ARG A 128 19.25 -5.99 -8.24
C ARG A 128 18.09 -5.93 -9.25
N VAL A 129 16.86 -6.20 -8.81
CA VAL A 129 15.68 -6.19 -9.68
C VAL A 129 15.35 -4.76 -10.12
N LEU A 130 15.40 -3.77 -9.24
CA LEU A 130 15.17 -2.37 -9.62
C LEU A 130 16.23 -1.86 -10.60
N GLN A 131 17.50 -2.24 -10.43
CA GLN A 131 18.56 -1.94 -11.41
C GLN A 131 18.29 -2.61 -12.76
N GLN A 132 17.78 -3.85 -12.76
CA GLN A 132 17.38 -4.51 -14.00
C GLN A 132 16.25 -3.76 -14.69
N PHE A 133 15.20 -3.36 -13.97
CA PHE A 133 14.10 -2.56 -14.53
C PHE A 133 14.57 -1.23 -15.11
N GLN A 134 15.60 -0.61 -14.52
CA GLN A 134 16.21 0.61 -15.08
C GLN A 134 17.02 0.32 -16.36
N ARG A 135 17.85 -0.73 -16.38
CA ARG A 135 18.60 -1.14 -17.57
C ARG A 135 17.67 -1.44 -18.74
N ASP A 136 16.54 -2.11 -18.46
CA ASP A 136 15.54 -2.48 -19.46
C ASP A 136 14.61 -1.31 -19.83
N LYS A 137 14.86 -0.11 -19.27
CA LYS A 137 14.05 1.10 -19.48
C LYS A 137 12.56 0.88 -19.14
N VAL A 138 12.25 0.04 -18.19
CA VAL A 138 10.89 -0.18 -17.66
C VAL A 138 10.54 0.93 -16.69
N ILE A 139 11.50 1.33 -15.85
CA ILE A 139 11.39 2.45 -14.90
C ILE A 139 12.62 3.34 -14.98
N SER A 140 12.51 4.54 -14.38
CA SER A 140 13.63 5.43 -14.09
C SER A 140 13.55 5.85 -12.63
N ILE A 141 14.67 5.79 -11.90
CA ILE A 141 14.75 6.20 -10.49
C ILE A 141 15.73 7.36 -10.39
N LYS A 142 15.28 8.47 -9.76
CA LYS A 142 16.11 9.63 -9.43
C LYS A 142 15.84 10.03 -7.97
N GLY A 143 16.78 9.71 -7.08
CA GLY A 143 16.57 9.83 -5.64
C GLY A 143 15.37 9.00 -5.19
N ALA A 144 14.41 9.60 -4.50
CA ALA A 144 13.16 8.95 -4.09
C ALA A 144 12.07 8.93 -5.19
N SER A 145 12.32 9.55 -6.34
CA SER A 145 11.33 9.65 -7.42
C SER A 145 11.44 8.47 -8.38
N VAL A 146 10.34 7.78 -8.59
CA VAL A 146 10.19 6.68 -9.56
C VAL A 146 9.29 7.14 -10.69
N THR A 147 9.73 6.93 -11.93
CA THR A 147 8.94 7.15 -13.15
C THR A 147 8.74 5.80 -13.83
N VAL A 148 7.50 5.42 -14.09
CA VAL A 148 7.17 4.22 -14.86
C VAL A 148 7.18 4.58 -16.35
N LEU A 149 8.13 4.03 -17.07
CA LEU A 149 8.32 4.29 -18.50
C LEU A 149 7.45 3.37 -19.35
N ARG A 150 7.35 2.09 -18.98
CA ARG A 150 6.59 1.06 -19.69
C ARG A 150 5.71 0.26 -18.73
N PRO A 151 4.47 0.74 -18.44
CA PRO A 151 3.54 0.05 -17.54
C PRO A 151 3.21 -1.37 -18.02
N GLU A 152 3.05 -1.56 -19.33
CA GLU A 152 2.76 -2.85 -19.96
C GLU A 152 3.81 -3.92 -19.64
N ALA A 153 5.07 -3.53 -19.54
CA ALA A 153 6.15 -4.45 -19.17
C ALA A 153 6.06 -4.87 -17.68
N LEU A 154 5.64 -3.96 -16.81
CA LEU A 154 5.37 -4.30 -15.40
C LEU A 154 4.13 -5.21 -15.29
N GLU A 155 3.08 -4.96 -16.08
CA GLU A 155 1.86 -5.79 -16.09
C GLU A 155 2.17 -7.23 -16.51
N GLN A 156 2.99 -7.42 -17.54
CA GLN A 156 3.43 -8.76 -17.98
C GLN A 156 4.24 -9.50 -16.89
N LEU A 157 5.08 -8.80 -16.13
CA LEU A 157 5.84 -9.40 -15.04
C LEU A 157 4.98 -9.72 -13.82
N ALA A 158 3.89 -8.99 -13.62
CA ALA A 158 2.99 -9.11 -12.47
C ALA A 158 1.95 -10.24 -12.61
N MET A 159 1.86 -10.85 -13.80
CA MET A 159 1.00 -12.03 -14.07
C MET A 159 1.66 -13.30 -13.52
#